data_7bba91598b656db591adb12d8a25106c
#
_entry.id   7bba91598b656db591adb12d8a25106c
#
_cell.length_a   1.000
_cell.length_b   1.000
_cell.length_c   1.000
_cell.angle_alpha   90.00
_cell.angle_beta   90.00
_cell.angle_gamma   90.00
#
_symmetry.space_group_name_H-M   'P 1'
#
loop_
_entity.id
_entity.type
_entity.pdbx_description
1 polymer ?
#
loop_
_entity_poly.entity_id
_entity_poly.type
_entity_poly.pdbx_seq_one_letter_code
_entity_poly.pdbx_strand_id
1 'polypeptide(L)'
;MAFKYKLGLKKSQVDSRDVKLCVPHNMILPIKHEIPIIRCMYNQLDLNSCSSNVICNQIMSLKDYTDNNYPSRLFQYYVSRQIVGNENNDDGCTYRDAYQGLAMFGFTDEQLCPYDSSKVFDKPSQEAYEKANKTLVKTYKSLIHSAYAINMLLVIIYQ
;
A
#
# COMPACT_ATOMS: atom_id res chain seq x y z
N MET A 1 4.29 2.42 30.11
CA MET A 1 3.14 2.58 29.19
C MET A 1 3.26 1.53 28.10
N ALA A 2 2.33 0.61 27.98
CA ALA A 2 2.33 -0.34 26.88
C ALA A 2 1.91 0.40 25.59
N PHE A 3 2.64 0.19 24.50
CA PHE A 3 2.25 0.71 23.20
C PHE A 3 0.87 0.16 22.83
N LYS A 4 -0.08 1.07 22.57
CA LYS A 4 -1.48 0.75 22.24
C LYS A 4 -1.66 0.23 20.79
N TYR A 5 -0.62 0.35 19.98
CA TYR A 5 -0.68 -0.01 18.54
C TYR A 5 0.02 -1.34 18.27
N LYS A 6 -0.62 -2.16 17.47
CA LYS A 6 -0.05 -3.41 16.97
C LYS A 6 0.95 -3.11 15.83
N LEU A 7 2.01 -3.90 15.72
CA LEU A 7 3.02 -3.77 14.68
C LEU A 7 2.90 -4.96 13.72
N GLY A 8 2.02 -4.84 12.73
CA GLY A 8 1.66 -5.93 11.80
C GLY A 8 2.56 -6.08 10.57
N LEU A 9 3.64 -5.29 10.44
CA LEU A 9 4.55 -5.42 9.30
C LEU A 9 5.43 -6.66 9.46
N LYS A 10 5.31 -7.60 8.51
CA LYS A 10 6.19 -8.77 8.39
C LYS A 10 7.33 -8.46 7.43
N LYS A 11 8.55 -8.95 7.74
CA LYS A 11 9.69 -8.82 6.83
C LYS A 11 9.49 -9.72 5.60
N SER A 12 9.59 -9.13 4.40
CA SER A 12 9.59 -9.92 3.16
C SER A 12 10.84 -10.78 3.07
N GLN A 13 10.66 -12.03 2.68
CA GLN A 13 11.77 -12.92 2.34
C GLN A 13 12.46 -12.43 1.06
N VAL A 14 13.76 -12.64 0.94
CA VAL A 14 14.48 -12.37 -0.32
C VAL A 14 13.98 -13.33 -1.38
N ASP A 15 13.57 -12.81 -2.54
CA ASP A 15 13.09 -13.60 -3.68
C ASP A 15 13.86 -13.19 -4.93
N SER A 16 14.46 -14.16 -5.61
CA SER A 16 15.24 -13.93 -6.83
C SER A 16 14.38 -13.46 -8.01
N ARG A 17 13.06 -13.63 -7.92
CA ARG A 17 12.08 -13.15 -8.92
C ARG A 17 11.73 -11.66 -8.76
N ASP A 18 12.14 -11.02 -7.65
CA ASP A 18 11.88 -9.61 -7.43
C ASP A 18 12.55 -8.76 -8.52
N VAL A 19 11.73 -8.08 -9.31
CA VAL A 19 12.23 -7.12 -10.30
C VAL A 19 12.78 -5.90 -9.57
N LYS A 20 14.06 -5.64 -9.74
CA LYS A 20 14.73 -4.49 -9.11
C LYS A 20 14.54 -3.23 -9.97
N LEU A 21 14.33 -2.11 -9.31
CA LEU A 21 14.35 -0.82 -9.97
C LEU A 21 15.81 -0.47 -10.31
N CYS A 22 16.14 -0.47 -11.60
CA CYS A 22 17.43 0.04 -12.08
C CYS A 22 17.36 1.57 -12.20
N VAL A 23 18.21 2.25 -11.44
CA VAL A 23 18.32 3.70 -11.44
C VAL A 23 19.51 4.09 -12.30
N PRO A 24 19.36 4.97 -13.31
CA PRO A 24 20.47 5.46 -14.12
C PRO A 24 21.51 6.19 -13.26
N HIS A 25 22.79 5.82 -13.38
CA HIS A 25 23.87 6.41 -12.59
C HIS A 25 24.13 7.90 -12.87
N ASN A 26 23.69 8.40 -14.00
CA ASN A 26 23.95 9.77 -14.48
C ASN A 26 22.75 10.72 -14.33
N MET A 27 21.70 10.32 -13.62
CA MET A 27 20.56 11.20 -13.38
C MET A 27 20.94 12.25 -12.32
N ILE A 28 20.73 13.52 -12.66
CA ILE A 28 20.93 14.62 -11.73
C ILE A 28 19.72 14.72 -10.82
N LEU A 29 19.94 14.56 -9.51
CA LEU A 29 18.89 14.69 -8.53
C LEU A 29 18.65 16.16 -8.17
N PRO A 30 17.41 16.61 -7.97
CA PRO A 30 17.14 17.95 -7.47
C PRO A 30 17.69 18.08 -6.04
N ILE A 31 18.16 19.28 -5.69
CA ILE A 31 18.66 19.58 -4.34
C ILE A 31 17.53 19.44 -3.29
N LYS A 32 16.31 19.72 -3.70
CA LYS A 32 15.12 19.64 -2.84
C LYS A 32 13.96 19.05 -3.65
N HIS A 33 13.23 18.15 -3.04
CA HIS A 33 11.97 17.62 -3.56
C HIS A 33 10.90 17.73 -2.48
N GLU A 34 9.78 18.35 -2.80
CA GLU A 34 8.65 18.47 -1.88
C GLU A 34 7.61 17.39 -2.24
N ILE A 35 7.24 16.60 -1.24
CA ILE A 35 6.16 15.62 -1.38
C ILE A 35 4.84 16.39 -1.38
N PRO A 36 3.90 16.11 -2.30
CA PRO A 36 2.57 16.70 -2.28
C PRO A 36 1.89 16.51 -0.91
N ILE A 37 1.07 17.48 -0.53
CA ILE A 37 0.38 17.45 0.76
C ILE A 37 -0.53 16.22 0.81
N ILE A 38 -0.26 15.31 1.74
CA ILE A 38 -1.14 14.19 2.05
C ILE A 38 -2.36 14.77 2.76
N ARG A 39 -3.51 14.74 2.11
CA ARG A 39 -4.77 15.33 2.61
C ARG A 39 -5.41 14.55 3.75
N CYS A 40 -5.08 13.27 3.88
CA CYS A 40 -5.60 12.39 4.93
C CYS A 40 -4.47 11.59 5.55
N MET A 41 -4.36 11.62 6.86
CA MET A 41 -3.47 10.73 7.60
C MET A 41 -4.27 9.55 8.13
N TYR A 42 -3.93 8.36 7.68
CA TYR A 42 -4.54 7.14 8.16
C TYR A 42 -4.04 6.74 9.54
N ASN A 43 -4.95 6.23 10.35
CA ASN A 43 -4.64 5.58 11.62
C ASN A 43 -5.09 4.12 11.53
N GLN A 44 -4.18 3.18 11.74
CA GLN A 44 -4.50 1.75 11.68
C GLN A 44 -5.28 1.23 12.90
N LEU A 45 -5.46 2.05 13.93
CA LEU A 45 -6.11 1.68 15.19
C LEU A 45 -5.49 0.42 15.81
N ASP A 46 -6.32 -0.58 16.09
CA ASP A 46 -5.97 -1.85 16.74
C ASP A 46 -5.67 -3.00 15.77
N LEU A 47 -5.72 -2.76 14.45
CA LEU A 47 -5.41 -3.77 13.43
C LEU A 47 -3.93 -3.81 13.06
N ASN A 48 -3.45 -4.98 12.64
CA ASN A 48 -2.09 -5.17 12.13
C ASN A 48 -1.93 -4.73 10.65
N SER A 49 -2.61 -3.65 10.24
CA SER A 49 -2.77 -3.22 8.84
C SER A 49 -1.80 -2.14 8.37
N CYS A 50 -0.64 -1.98 9.02
CA CYS A 50 0.31 -0.90 8.73
C CYS A 50 0.77 -0.89 7.26
N SER A 51 1.05 -2.04 6.63
CA SER A 51 1.44 -2.15 5.23
C SER A 51 0.35 -1.62 4.27
N SER A 52 -0.92 -1.94 4.55
CA SER A 52 -2.06 -1.48 3.75
C SER A 52 -2.30 0.02 3.90
N ASN A 53 -2.13 0.57 5.11
CA ASN A 53 -2.19 2.02 5.35
C ASN A 53 -1.11 2.76 4.55
N VAL A 54 0.13 2.24 4.51
CA VAL A 54 1.23 2.82 3.73
C VAL A 54 0.90 2.80 2.23
N ILE A 55 0.43 1.66 1.69
CA ILE A 55 0.06 1.56 0.27
C ILE A 55 -1.07 2.52 -0.10
N CYS A 56 -2.10 2.62 0.73
CA CYS A 56 -3.19 3.58 0.48
C CYS A 56 -2.70 5.03 0.50
N ASN A 57 -1.76 5.38 1.40
CA ASN A 57 -1.10 6.69 1.39
C ASN A 57 -0.29 6.93 0.10
N GLN A 58 0.42 5.92 -0.39
CA GLN A 58 1.14 6.01 -1.66
C GLN A 58 0.20 6.22 -2.84
N ILE A 59 -0.92 5.49 -2.90
CA ILE A 59 -1.93 5.68 -3.94
C ILE A 59 -2.48 7.11 -3.89
N MET A 60 -2.78 7.64 -2.71
CA MET A 60 -3.24 9.02 -2.54
C MET A 60 -2.22 10.04 -3.01
N SER A 61 -0.93 9.79 -2.81
CA SER A 61 0.13 10.71 -3.26
C SER A 61 0.33 10.72 -4.78
N LEU A 62 -0.10 9.66 -5.47
CA LEU A 62 0.02 9.51 -6.92
C LEU A 62 -1.21 9.99 -7.71
N LYS A 63 -2.32 10.25 -7.03
CA LYS A 63 -3.58 10.67 -7.63
C LYS A 63 -4.15 11.86 -6.89
N ASP A 64 -4.67 12.82 -7.64
CA ASP A 64 -5.46 13.90 -7.05
C ASP A 64 -6.81 13.34 -6.59
N TYR A 65 -6.87 12.97 -5.32
CA TYR A 65 -8.13 12.60 -4.69
C TYR A 65 -8.88 13.87 -4.28
N THR A 66 -10.03 14.10 -4.89
CA THR A 66 -11.00 15.12 -4.49
C THR A 66 -12.07 14.45 -3.62
N ASP A 67 -12.63 15.20 -2.65
CA ASP A 67 -13.91 14.91 -2.00
C ASP A 67 -14.03 13.62 -1.16
N ASN A 68 -13.13 13.41 -0.21
CA ASN A 68 -13.25 12.32 0.78
C ASN A 68 -13.33 10.88 0.23
N ASN A 69 -13.00 10.67 -1.04
CA ASN A 69 -13.01 9.37 -1.67
C ASN A 69 -11.59 8.75 -1.63
N TYR A 70 -11.19 8.27 -0.46
CA TYR A 70 -9.86 7.71 -0.23
C TYR A 70 -9.80 6.21 -0.55
N PRO A 71 -8.60 5.65 -0.88
CA PRO A 71 -8.43 4.22 -1.03
C PRO A 71 -8.77 3.47 0.25
N SER A 72 -9.53 2.39 0.14
CA SER A 72 -9.93 1.57 1.28
C SER A 72 -8.76 0.78 1.85
N ARG A 73 -8.40 1.09 3.10
CA ARG A 73 -7.36 0.39 3.86
C ARG A 73 -7.79 -1.03 4.23
N LEU A 74 -9.08 -1.21 4.55
CA LEU A 74 -9.59 -2.51 4.96
C LEU A 74 -9.65 -3.47 3.77
N PHE A 75 -10.09 -3.00 2.59
CA PHE A 75 -10.04 -3.78 1.35
C PHE A 75 -8.60 -4.19 1.04
N GLN A 76 -7.67 -3.22 1.05
CA GLN A 76 -6.26 -3.49 0.76
C GLN A 76 -5.66 -4.47 1.76
N TYR A 77 -6.03 -4.38 3.05
CA TYR A 77 -5.57 -5.32 4.07
C TYR A 77 -6.17 -6.72 3.88
N TYR A 78 -7.42 -6.82 3.49
CA TYR A 78 -8.08 -8.11 3.21
C TYR A 78 -7.41 -8.82 2.03
N VAL A 79 -7.28 -8.16 0.87
CA VAL A 79 -6.68 -8.77 -0.33
C VAL A 79 -5.19 -9.08 -0.15
N SER A 80 -4.45 -8.30 0.64
CA SER A 80 -3.05 -8.59 0.97
C SER A 80 -2.89 -9.90 1.75
N ARG A 81 -3.79 -10.17 2.69
CA ARG A 81 -3.80 -11.43 3.46
C ARG A 81 -4.34 -12.59 2.61
N GLN A 82 -5.30 -12.33 1.73
CA GLN A 82 -5.86 -13.32 0.81
C GLN A 82 -4.80 -13.92 -0.13
N ILE A 83 -3.77 -13.15 -0.53
CA ILE A 83 -2.65 -13.63 -1.35
C ILE A 83 -1.97 -14.85 -0.74
N VAL A 84 -1.87 -14.90 0.58
CA VAL A 84 -1.19 -15.97 1.32
C VAL A 84 -2.16 -16.89 2.07
N GLY A 85 -3.48 -16.79 1.81
CA GLY A 85 -4.52 -17.61 2.46
C GLY A 85 -4.66 -17.34 3.96
N ASN A 86 -4.41 -16.10 4.40
CA ASN A 86 -4.43 -15.71 5.82
C ASN A 86 -5.45 -14.60 6.12
N GLU A 87 -6.48 -14.47 5.30
CA GLU A 87 -7.53 -13.45 5.44
C GLU A 87 -8.35 -13.56 6.73
N ASN A 88 -8.37 -14.75 7.32
CA ASN A 88 -9.10 -15.04 8.56
C ASN A 88 -8.30 -14.74 9.85
N ASN A 89 -7.07 -14.20 9.72
CA ASN A 89 -6.22 -13.85 10.85
C ASN A 89 -5.73 -12.40 10.74
N ASP A 90 -5.65 -11.69 11.88
CA ASP A 90 -5.07 -10.35 11.95
C ASP A 90 -3.57 -10.41 12.30
N ASP A 91 -2.79 -11.14 11.48
CA ASP A 91 -1.34 -11.35 11.70
C ASP A 91 -0.46 -10.35 10.95
N GLY A 92 -1.06 -9.40 10.25
CA GLY A 92 -0.34 -8.51 9.36
C GLY A 92 0.11 -9.19 8.06
N CYS A 93 0.80 -8.45 7.22
CA CYS A 93 1.33 -8.95 5.95
C CYS A 93 2.68 -8.31 5.60
N THR A 94 3.38 -8.87 4.61
CA THR A 94 4.59 -8.27 4.06
C THR A 94 4.23 -7.16 3.07
N TYR A 95 5.16 -6.26 2.76
CA TYR A 95 4.98 -5.32 1.66
C TYR A 95 4.81 -6.04 0.31
N ARG A 96 5.49 -7.18 0.10
CA ARG A 96 5.32 -7.96 -1.11
C ARG A 96 3.88 -8.44 -1.28
N ASP A 97 3.28 -9.02 -0.22
CA ASP A 97 1.88 -9.48 -0.26
C ASP A 97 0.94 -8.31 -0.54
N ALA A 98 1.20 -7.17 0.08
CA ALA A 98 0.38 -5.98 -0.08
C ALA A 98 0.45 -5.39 -1.51
N TYR A 99 1.64 -5.32 -2.13
CA TYR A 99 1.78 -4.91 -3.53
C TYR A 99 1.24 -5.97 -4.50
N GLN A 100 1.38 -7.24 -4.18
CA GLN A 100 0.80 -8.32 -4.98
C GLN A 100 -0.73 -8.28 -4.94
N GLY A 101 -1.32 -8.03 -3.77
CA GLY A 101 -2.76 -7.77 -3.63
C GLY A 101 -3.22 -6.61 -4.49
N LEU A 102 -2.49 -5.50 -4.46
CA LEU A 102 -2.77 -4.32 -5.29
C LEU A 102 -2.66 -4.62 -6.80
N ALA A 103 -1.68 -5.43 -7.23
CA ALA A 103 -1.51 -5.79 -8.63
C ALA A 103 -2.60 -6.77 -9.12
N MET A 104 -3.04 -7.71 -8.27
CA MET A 104 -4.02 -8.73 -8.64
C MET A 104 -5.46 -8.25 -8.52
N PHE A 105 -5.77 -7.44 -7.53
CA PHE A 105 -7.14 -7.02 -7.22
C PHE A 105 -7.40 -5.52 -7.42
N GLY A 106 -6.35 -4.69 -7.50
CA GLY A 106 -6.49 -3.24 -7.52
C GLY A 106 -6.84 -2.64 -6.16
N PHE A 107 -7.44 -1.46 -6.17
CA PHE A 107 -7.92 -0.80 -4.96
C PHE A 107 -9.32 -0.23 -5.18
N THR A 108 -10.09 -0.14 -4.11
CA THR A 108 -11.44 0.44 -4.08
C THR A 108 -11.49 1.63 -3.14
N ASP A 109 -12.60 2.33 -3.18
CA ASP A 109 -12.82 3.52 -2.36
C ASP A 109 -13.24 3.13 -0.93
N GLU A 110 -12.86 3.95 0.06
CA GLU A 110 -13.22 3.75 1.48
C GLU A 110 -14.74 3.68 1.69
N GLN A 111 -15.54 4.33 0.81
CA GLN A 111 -17.02 4.29 0.87
C GLN A 111 -17.58 2.89 0.59
N LEU A 112 -16.94 2.10 -0.28
CA LEU A 112 -17.38 0.75 -0.63
C LEU A 112 -16.88 -0.32 0.35
N CYS A 113 -15.81 -0.03 1.08
CA CYS A 113 -15.28 -0.89 2.11
C CYS A 113 -14.69 -0.03 3.24
N PRO A 114 -15.55 0.51 4.14
CA PRO A 114 -15.14 1.38 5.23
C PRO A 114 -14.21 0.70 6.22
N TYR A 115 -13.29 1.48 6.81
CA TYR A 115 -12.35 0.97 7.80
C TYR A 115 -13.04 0.76 9.16
N ASP A 116 -13.56 -0.45 9.32
CA ASP A 116 -14.21 -0.93 10.54
C ASP A 116 -13.47 -2.17 11.04
N SER A 117 -12.82 -2.07 12.21
CA SER A 117 -12.01 -3.16 12.75
C SER A 117 -12.83 -4.42 13.08
N SER A 118 -14.12 -4.28 13.35
CA SER A 118 -15.02 -5.43 13.58
C SER A 118 -15.22 -6.29 12.34
N LYS A 119 -15.00 -5.72 11.14
CA LYS A 119 -15.18 -6.34 9.83
C LYS A 119 -13.87 -6.82 9.20
N VAL A 120 -12.80 -6.91 9.96
CA VAL A 120 -11.47 -7.25 9.45
C VAL A 120 -11.39 -8.62 8.76
N PHE A 121 -12.29 -9.53 9.11
CA PHE A 121 -12.39 -10.88 8.53
C PHE A 121 -13.51 -11.00 7.49
N ASP A 122 -14.36 -9.99 7.36
CA ASP A 122 -15.45 -10.02 6.40
C ASP A 122 -14.90 -9.86 4.98
N LYS A 123 -15.37 -10.73 4.09
CA LYS A 123 -15.03 -10.60 2.67
C LYS A 123 -15.67 -9.34 2.10
N PRO A 124 -14.88 -8.47 1.43
CA PRO A 124 -15.43 -7.30 0.77
C PRO A 124 -16.55 -7.62 -0.22
N SER A 125 -17.45 -6.67 -0.45
CA SER A 125 -18.56 -6.84 -1.37
C SER A 125 -18.09 -7.05 -2.82
N GLN A 126 -18.95 -7.69 -3.62
CA GLN A 126 -18.69 -7.87 -5.06
C GLN A 126 -18.46 -6.52 -5.76
N GLU A 127 -19.24 -5.50 -5.41
CA GLU A 127 -19.09 -4.15 -5.95
C GLU A 127 -17.70 -3.55 -5.64
N ALA A 128 -17.16 -3.78 -4.43
CA ALA A 128 -15.82 -3.35 -4.06
C ALA A 128 -14.75 -4.00 -4.96
N TYR A 129 -14.87 -5.29 -5.26
CA TYR A 129 -13.98 -5.99 -6.19
C TYR A 129 -14.12 -5.50 -7.64
N GLU A 130 -15.32 -5.26 -8.12
CA GLU A 130 -15.57 -4.74 -9.47
C GLU A 130 -14.99 -3.34 -9.67
N LYS A 131 -15.10 -2.49 -8.65
CA LYS A 131 -14.46 -1.18 -8.65
C LYS A 131 -12.95 -1.32 -8.63
N ALA A 132 -12.41 -2.16 -7.76
CA ALA A 132 -10.97 -2.39 -7.60
C ALA A 132 -10.33 -2.92 -8.90
N ASN A 133 -11.01 -3.82 -9.61
CA ASN A 133 -10.50 -4.38 -10.87
C ASN A 133 -10.27 -3.33 -11.98
N LYS A 134 -10.86 -2.14 -11.87
CA LYS A 134 -10.62 -1.01 -12.77
C LYS A 134 -9.35 -0.20 -12.45
N THR A 135 -8.69 -0.51 -11.34
CA THR A 135 -7.57 0.25 -10.79
C THR A 135 -6.31 -0.60 -10.60
N LEU A 136 -6.17 -1.68 -11.37
CA LEU A 136 -5.03 -2.59 -11.29
C LEU A 136 -3.70 -1.87 -11.50
N VAL A 137 -2.73 -2.14 -10.65
CA VAL A 137 -1.36 -1.68 -10.80
C VAL A 137 -0.60 -2.65 -11.71
N LYS A 138 -0.10 -2.14 -12.83
CA LYS A 138 0.54 -2.97 -13.86
C LYS A 138 1.87 -3.56 -13.41
N THR A 139 2.64 -2.84 -12.61
CA THR A 139 3.99 -3.26 -12.18
C THR A 139 4.38 -2.62 -10.85
N TYR A 140 5.15 -3.36 -10.08
CA TYR A 140 5.85 -2.86 -8.90
C TYR A 140 7.28 -3.43 -8.91
N LYS A 141 8.23 -2.70 -8.31
CA LYS A 141 9.65 -3.07 -8.31
C LYS A 141 10.23 -2.91 -6.92
N SER A 142 11.18 -3.76 -6.57
CA SER A 142 11.94 -3.62 -5.34
C SER A 142 13.05 -2.59 -5.50
N LEU A 143 13.29 -1.79 -4.46
CA LEU A 143 14.41 -0.86 -4.39
C LEU A 143 15.66 -1.54 -3.83
N ILE A 144 16.81 -1.20 -4.40
CA ILE A 144 18.08 -1.49 -3.76
C ILE A 144 18.21 -0.51 -2.57
N HIS A 145 18.53 -1.02 -1.39
CA HIS A 145 18.73 -0.20 -0.18
C HIS A 145 19.96 0.71 -0.35
N SER A 146 19.76 1.86 -0.95
CA SER A 146 20.74 2.95 -0.96
C SER A 146 20.03 4.29 -0.86
N ALA A 147 20.64 5.27 -0.22
CA ALA A 147 20.08 6.63 -0.14
C ALA A 147 19.84 7.22 -1.53
N TYR A 148 20.69 6.91 -2.50
CA TYR A 148 20.55 7.34 -3.88
C TYR A 148 19.29 6.75 -4.54
N ALA A 149 19.04 5.44 -4.39
CA ALA A 149 17.87 4.78 -4.97
C ALA A 149 16.55 5.30 -4.34
N ILE A 150 16.54 5.59 -3.04
CA ILE A 150 15.39 6.16 -2.35
C ILE A 150 15.07 7.57 -2.86
N ASN A 151 16.08 8.43 -2.97
CA ASN A 151 15.91 9.78 -3.49
C ASN A 151 15.44 9.79 -4.94
N MET A 152 15.95 8.85 -5.76
CA MET A 152 15.52 8.69 -7.14
C MET A 152 14.08 8.23 -7.27
N LEU A 153 13.62 7.34 -6.37
CA LEU A 153 12.23 6.92 -6.38
C LEU A 153 11.30 8.10 -6.15
N LEU A 154 11.62 8.97 -5.20
CA LEU A 154 10.85 10.18 -4.93
C LEU A 154 10.72 11.07 -6.17
N VAL A 155 11.79 11.23 -6.94
CA VAL A 155 11.77 12.01 -8.20
C VAL A 155 10.91 11.35 -9.28
N ILE A 156 11.04 10.04 -9.49
CA ILE A 156 10.29 9.31 -10.54
C ILE A 156 8.79 9.26 -10.25
N ILE A 157 8.40 9.16 -8.98
CA ILE A 157 6.98 9.10 -8.60
C ILE A 157 6.27 10.44 -8.81
N TYR A 158 7.01 11.56 -8.69
CA TYR A 158 6.44 12.91 -8.70
C TYR A 158 6.72 13.72 -9.98
N GLN A 159 7.25 13.13 -11.04
CA GLN A 159 7.28 13.66 -12.39
C GLN A 159 6.12 13.13 -13.24
#